data_6d5a532d6dd3766703bc5a99fd7e810b
#
_entry.id   6d5a532d6dd3766703bc5a99fd7e810b
#
_cell.length_a   1.000
_cell.length_b   1.000
_cell.length_c   1.000
_cell.angle_alpha   90.00
_cell.angle_beta   90.00
_cell.angle_gamma   90.00
#
_symmetry.space_group_name_H-M   'P 1'
#
loop_
_entity.id
_entity.type
_entity.pdbx_description
1 polymer ?
#
loop_
_entity_poly.entity_id
_entity_poly.type
_entity_poly.pdbx_seq_one_letter_code
_entity_poly.pdbx_strand_id
1 'polypeptide(L)'
;MSQKPQPYKVHSIHVVAKGSDVWVREYTLDPGESIPWHHHTGVADHYYGLENKVVVETRNPAARHEIGAGQTATVAPPTAHHVSNPGTTQCRFLLVQGVGHYDFVMED
;
A
#
# COMPACT_ATOMS: atom_id res chain seq x y z
N MET A 1 -8.65 21.74 13.61
CA MET A 1 -7.99 21.42 12.34
C MET A 1 -8.55 20.11 11.79
N SER A 2 -9.01 20.15 10.58
CA SER A 2 -9.57 18.96 9.97
C SER A 2 -8.47 18.19 9.23
N GLN A 3 -8.52 16.88 9.32
CA GLN A 3 -7.68 16.02 8.51
C GLN A 3 -8.33 15.84 7.14
N LYS A 4 -7.50 15.69 6.12
CA LYS A 4 -8.01 15.33 4.80
C LYS A 4 -8.63 13.95 4.88
N PRO A 5 -9.78 13.72 4.22
CA PRO A 5 -10.34 12.37 4.14
C PRO A 5 -9.35 11.41 3.50
N GLN A 6 -9.45 10.16 3.89
CA GLN A 6 -8.71 9.09 3.22
C GLN A 6 -9.15 9.06 1.76
N PRO A 7 -8.22 9.10 0.77
CA PRO A 7 -8.59 9.19 -0.65
C PRO A 7 -9.17 7.89 -1.20
N TYR A 8 -9.22 6.83 -0.42
CA TYR A 8 -9.78 5.52 -0.79
C TYR A 8 -10.35 4.86 0.45
N LYS A 9 -11.16 3.81 0.25
CA LYS A 9 -11.78 3.08 1.35
C LYS A 9 -11.32 1.64 1.37
N VAL A 10 -10.82 1.20 2.53
CA VAL A 10 -10.47 -0.19 2.80
C VAL A 10 -11.07 -0.59 4.15
N HIS A 11 -11.06 -1.89 4.45
CA HIS A 11 -11.68 -2.39 5.69
C HIS A 11 -11.11 -1.70 6.92
N SER A 12 -9.78 -1.69 7.07
CA SER A 12 -9.15 -0.98 8.19
C SER A 12 -7.70 -0.65 7.88
N ILE A 13 -7.22 0.42 8.54
CA ILE A 13 -5.82 0.83 8.54
C ILE A 13 -5.44 1.08 9.99
N HIS A 14 -4.43 0.37 10.46
CA HIS A 14 -3.91 0.52 11.82
C HIS A 14 -2.50 1.11 11.75
N VAL A 15 -2.29 2.26 12.38
CA VAL A 15 -0.96 2.86 12.47
C VAL A 15 -0.16 2.13 13.52
N VAL A 16 0.93 1.49 13.09
CA VAL A 16 1.85 0.78 13.99
C VAL A 16 2.86 1.75 14.58
N ALA A 17 3.45 2.59 13.73
CA ALA A 17 4.44 3.58 14.15
C ALA A 17 4.53 4.67 13.09
N LYS A 18 4.79 5.90 13.54
CA LYS A 18 4.96 7.02 12.62
C LYS A 18 6.04 7.95 13.14
N GLY A 19 7.02 8.24 12.27
CA GLY A 19 8.02 9.25 12.50
C GLY A 19 7.90 10.37 11.47
N SER A 20 8.87 11.27 11.44
CA SER A 20 8.87 12.38 10.48
C SER A 20 9.18 11.91 9.06
N ASP A 21 9.84 10.77 8.90
CA ASP A 21 10.33 10.26 7.62
C ASP A 21 9.98 8.78 7.37
N VAL A 22 9.22 8.16 8.29
CA VAL A 22 8.78 6.76 8.18
C VAL A 22 7.37 6.63 8.72
N TRP A 23 6.53 5.88 7.99
CA TRP A 23 5.16 5.59 8.40
C TRP A 23 4.92 4.10 8.24
N VAL A 24 4.53 3.44 9.33
CA VAL A 24 4.28 2.00 9.35
C VAL A 24 2.81 1.75 9.68
N ARG A 25 2.10 1.10 8.75
CA ARG A 25 0.67 0.82 8.90
C ARG A 25 0.36 -0.62 8.55
N GLU A 26 -0.61 -1.20 9.24
CA GLU A 26 -1.17 -2.49 8.91
C GLU A 26 -2.51 -2.28 8.21
N TYR A 27 -2.67 -2.85 7.04
CA TYR A 27 -3.87 -2.75 6.21
C TYR A 27 -4.63 -4.05 6.22
N THR A 28 -5.97 -3.95 6.28
CA THR A 28 -6.88 -5.06 6.02
C THR A 28 -7.78 -4.66 4.87
N LEU A 29 -7.81 -5.48 3.82
CA LEU A 29 -8.68 -5.27 2.65
C LEU A 29 -9.70 -6.39 2.58
N ASP A 30 -10.97 -6.01 2.41
CA ASP A 30 -12.03 -6.96 2.08
C ASP A 30 -11.86 -7.43 0.63
N PRO A 31 -12.47 -8.57 0.25
CA PRO A 31 -12.44 -9.01 -1.14
C PRO A 31 -12.92 -7.91 -2.09
N GLY A 32 -12.14 -7.66 -3.13
CA GLY A 32 -12.44 -6.66 -4.14
C GLY A 32 -12.06 -5.23 -3.80
N GLU A 33 -11.64 -4.96 -2.57
CA GLU A 33 -11.18 -3.62 -2.21
C GLU A 33 -9.82 -3.35 -2.80
N SER A 34 -9.53 -2.07 -3.07
CA SER A 34 -8.27 -1.67 -3.65
C SER A 34 -7.85 -0.28 -3.17
N ILE A 35 -6.53 -0.05 -3.22
CA ILE A 35 -5.96 1.27 -3.16
C ILE A 35 -5.73 1.68 -4.62
N PRO A 36 -6.35 2.77 -5.07
CA PRO A 36 -6.32 3.13 -6.50
C PRO A 36 -4.91 3.45 -6.99
N TRP A 37 -4.74 3.48 -8.31
CA TRP A 37 -3.47 3.83 -8.91
C TRP A 37 -2.97 5.18 -8.38
N HIS A 38 -1.75 5.19 -7.88
CA HIS A 38 -1.11 6.38 -7.31
C HIS A 38 0.39 6.19 -7.32
N HIS A 39 1.11 7.27 -7.01
CA HIS A 39 2.55 7.19 -6.77
C HIS A 39 2.93 8.09 -5.60
N HIS A 40 4.12 7.87 -5.09
CA HIS A 40 4.76 8.71 -4.09
C HIS A 40 6.02 9.30 -4.70
N THR A 41 6.35 10.53 -4.33
CA THR A 41 7.54 11.19 -4.90
C THR A 41 8.76 11.06 -4.01
N GLY A 42 8.59 10.86 -2.70
CA GLY A 42 9.68 10.89 -1.75
C GLY A 42 9.85 9.67 -0.86
N VAL A 43 8.98 8.65 -0.99
CA VAL A 43 9.08 7.44 -0.16
C VAL A 43 8.96 6.20 -1.03
N ALA A 44 9.62 5.12 -0.62
CA ALA A 44 9.38 3.80 -1.15
C ALA A 44 8.30 3.10 -0.31
N ASP A 45 7.54 2.20 -0.93
CA ASP A 45 6.60 1.32 -0.25
C ASP A 45 7.24 -0.05 -0.09
N HIS A 46 7.29 -0.54 1.15
CA HIS A 46 7.75 -1.90 1.45
C HIS A 46 6.56 -2.67 1.99
N TYR A 47 6.12 -3.69 1.22
CA TYR A 47 4.95 -4.51 1.56
C TYR A 47 5.41 -5.82 2.18
N TYR A 48 4.79 -6.20 3.29
CA TYR A 48 5.02 -7.47 3.98
C TYR A 48 3.68 -8.17 4.15
N GLY A 49 3.49 -9.32 3.50
CA GLY A 49 2.27 -10.09 3.61
C GLY A 49 2.11 -10.69 4.99
N LEU A 50 0.91 -10.56 5.57
CA LEU A 50 0.59 -11.10 6.89
C LEU A 50 -0.44 -12.22 6.80
N GLU A 51 -1.50 -12.03 6.01
CA GLU A 51 -2.60 -12.98 5.93
C GLU A 51 -3.22 -12.96 4.55
N ASN A 52 -3.37 -14.14 3.95
CA ASN A 52 -3.90 -14.30 2.59
C ASN A 52 -3.03 -13.53 1.59
N LYS A 53 -3.60 -13.12 0.46
CA LYS A 53 -2.79 -12.60 -0.64
C LYS A 53 -3.23 -11.19 -1.01
N VAL A 54 -2.28 -10.28 -1.11
CA VAL A 54 -2.47 -8.95 -1.68
C VAL A 54 -1.71 -8.87 -3.01
N VAL A 55 -2.25 -8.13 -3.97
CA VAL A 55 -1.60 -7.92 -5.27
C VAL A 55 -1.19 -6.46 -5.40
N VAL A 56 0.08 -6.24 -5.72
CA VAL A 56 0.62 -4.91 -6.03
C VAL A 56 1.01 -4.91 -7.50
N GLU A 57 0.34 -4.06 -8.28
CA GLU A 57 0.64 -3.88 -9.69
C GLU A 57 1.36 -2.56 -9.89
N THR A 58 2.28 -2.52 -10.85
CA THR A 58 3.04 -1.31 -11.16
C THR A 58 2.96 -1.00 -12.66
N ARG A 59 3.30 0.26 -13.00
CA ARG A 59 3.48 0.74 -14.38
C ARG A 59 4.90 1.30 -14.51
N ASN A 60 5.50 1.13 -15.68
CA ASN A 60 6.80 1.69 -16.04
C ASN A 60 7.90 1.41 -15.00
N PRO A 61 8.23 0.13 -14.78
CA PRO A 61 7.83 -1.04 -15.56
C PRO A 61 6.51 -1.63 -15.14
N ALA A 62 5.81 -2.24 -16.07
CA ALA A 62 4.62 -3.02 -15.77
C ALA A 62 5.03 -4.30 -15.05
N ALA A 63 4.45 -4.55 -13.89
CA ALA A 63 4.72 -5.75 -13.09
C ALA A 63 3.52 -6.06 -12.21
N ARG A 64 3.45 -7.31 -11.76
CA ARG A 64 2.41 -7.78 -10.84
C ARG A 64 3.07 -8.62 -9.78
N HIS A 65 2.93 -8.21 -8.53
CA HIS A 65 3.48 -8.92 -7.38
C HIS A 65 2.33 -9.49 -6.56
N GLU A 66 2.29 -10.82 -6.41
CA GLU A 66 1.38 -11.48 -5.50
C GLU A 66 2.11 -11.72 -4.19
N ILE A 67 1.62 -11.16 -3.11
CA ILE A 67 2.31 -11.13 -1.83
C ILE A 67 1.47 -11.92 -0.83
N GLY A 68 1.89 -13.13 -0.52
CA GLY A 68 1.29 -13.96 0.52
C GLY A 68 1.97 -13.76 1.86
N ALA A 69 1.51 -14.49 2.88
CA ALA A 69 2.07 -14.40 4.23
C ALA A 69 3.57 -14.69 4.21
N GLY A 70 4.35 -13.77 4.79
CA GLY A 70 5.81 -13.88 4.85
C GLY A 70 6.55 -13.43 3.60
N GLN A 71 5.84 -13.04 2.55
CA GLN A 71 6.44 -12.54 1.30
C GLN A 71 6.50 -11.02 1.31
N THR A 72 7.38 -10.46 0.51
CA THR A 72 7.63 -9.01 0.47
C THR A 72 7.74 -8.51 -0.95
N ALA A 73 7.45 -7.21 -1.12
CA ALA A 73 7.73 -6.49 -2.36
C ALA A 73 8.01 -5.03 -2.01
N THR A 74 8.78 -4.37 -2.87
CA THR A 74 9.12 -2.94 -2.70
C THR A 74 8.78 -2.20 -3.99
N VAL A 75 8.15 -1.03 -3.83
CA VAL A 75 7.86 -0.12 -4.93
C VAL A 75 8.62 1.17 -4.69
N ALA A 76 9.57 1.48 -5.56
CA ALA A 76 10.38 2.69 -5.47
C ALA A 76 9.60 3.91 -5.99
N PRO A 77 9.86 5.12 -5.45
CA PRO A 77 9.27 6.33 -6.02
C PRO A 77 9.96 6.65 -7.36
N PRO A 78 9.27 7.22 -8.33
CA PRO A 78 7.87 7.59 -8.35
C PRO A 78 6.99 6.59 -9.12
N THR A 79 7.21 5.31 -8.93
CA THR A 79 6.50 4.25 -9.66
C THR A 79 5.02 4.23 -9.31
N ALA A 80 4.17 4.38 -10.32
CA ALA A 80 2.73 4.26 -10.14
C ALA A 80 2.35 2.82 -9.81
N HIS A 81 1.45 2.63 -8.86
CA HIS A 81 1.06 1.30 -8.40
C HIS A 81 -0.39 1.25 -7.92
N HIS A 82 -0.92 0.03 -7.88
CA HIS A 82 -2.29 -0.29 -7.51
C HIS A 82 -2.24 -1.51 -6.60
N VAL A 83 -2.97 -1.44 -5.49
CA VAL A 83 -2.97 -2.52 -4.48
C VAL A 83 -4.38 -3.07 -4.37
N SER A 84 -4.53 -4.39 -4.44
CA SER A 84 -5.85 -5.00 -4.42
C SER A 84 -5.88 -6.33 -3.69
N ASN A 85 -7.09 -6.68 -3.21
CA ASN A 85 -7.36 -8.01 -2.69
C ASN A 85 -8.07 -8.82 -3.78
N PRO A 86 -7.39 -9.78 -4.43
CA PRO A 86 -7.98 -10.56 -5.52
C PRO A 86 -8.78 -11.76 -5.04
N GLY A 87 -8.76 -12.06 -3.75
CA GLY A 87 -9.30 -13.27 -3.17
C GLY A 87 -10.76 -13.15 -2.75
N THR A 88 -11.21 -14.17 -2.03
CA THR A 88 -12.57 -14.26 -1.51
C THR A 88 -12.65 -14.07 0.00
N THR A 89 -11.51 -13.85 0.65
CA THR A 89 -11.40 -13.58 2.07
C THR A 89 -10.58 -12.32 2.30
N GLN A 90 -10.66 -11.75 3.48
CA GLN A 90 -9.83 -10.59 3.84
C GLN A 90 -8.36 -10.93 3.69
N CYS A 91 -7.56 -9.95 3.28
CA CYS A 91 -6.11 -10.05 3.34
C CYS A 91 -5.56 -8.96 4.25
N ARG A 92 -4.39 -9.22 4.82
CA ARG A 92 -3.70 -8.26 5.67
C ARG A 92 -2.24 -8.15 5.24
N PHE A 93 -1.72 -6.95 5.29
CA PHE A 93 -0.32 -6.70 5.00
C PHE A 93 0.19 -5.51 5.82
N LEU A 94 1.49 -5.52 6.07
CA LEU A 94 2.18 -4.39 6.67
C LEU A 94 2.77 -3.54 5.56
N LEU A 95 2.59 -2.23 5.66
CA LEU A 95 3.16 -1.28 4.72
C LEU A 95 4.10 -0.36 5.49
N VAL A 96 5.38 -0.40 5.11
CA VAL A 96 6.41 0.49 5.62
C VAL A 96 6.74 1.48 4.53
N GLN A 97 6.46 2.76 4.76
CA GLN A 97 6.73 3.84 3.81
C GLN A 97 7.83 4.72 4.35
N GLY A 98 8.90 4.81 3.60
CA GLY A 98 10.06 5.58 4.01
C GLY A 98 11.28 5.22 3.12
N VAL A 99 12.39 5.80 3.38
CA VAL A 99 12.62 6.91 4.31
C VAL A 99 12.49 8.19 3.50
N GLY A 100 11.73 9.19 3.99
CA GLY A 100 11.54 10.42 3.27
C GLY A 100 10.21 11.09 3.57
N HIS A 101 9.89 12.10 2.77
CA HIS A 101 8.64 12.85 2.91
C HIS A 101 7.50 12.13 2.21
N TYR A 102 6.44 11.83 2.96
CA TYR A 102 5.27 11.14 2.41
C TYR A 102 4.38 12.09 1.63
N ASP A 103 3.93 11.63 0.46
CA ASP A 103 2.83 12.22 -0.30
C ASP A 103 2.02 11.11 -0.96
N PHE A 104 0.87 11.46 -1.53
CA PHE A 104 0.00 10.52 -2.22
C PHE A 104 -0.56 11.25 -3.44
N VAL A 105 -0.12 10.83 -4.63
CA VAL A 105 -0.51 11.46 -5.90
C VAL A 105 -1.34 10.48 -6.70
N MET A 106 -2.62 10.81 -6.89
CA MET A 106 -3.54 9.96 -7.66
C MET A 106 -3.14 9.95 -9.13
N GLU A 107 -3.27 8.77 -9.75
CA GLU A 107 -3.07 8.57 -11.17
C GLU A 107 -4.40 8.39 -11.87
N ASP A 108 -4.46 8.78 -13.12
CA ASP A 108 -5.65 8.57 -13.95
C ASP A 108 -5.74 7.13 -14.48
#